data_738c68200e641463ea9ae187408d6e59
#
_entry.id   738c68200e641463ea9ae187408d6e59
#
_cell.length_a   1.000
_cell.length_b   1.000
_cell.length_c   1.000
_cell.angle_alpha   90.00
_cell.angle_beta   90.00
_cell.angle_gamma   90.00
#
_symmetry.space_group_name_H-M   'P 1'
#
loop_
_entity.id
_entity.type
_entity.pdbx_description
1 polymer ?
#
loop_
_entity_poly.entity_id
_entity_poly.type
_entity_poly.pdbx_seq_one_letter_code
_entity_poly.pdbx_strand_id
1 'polypeptide(L)'
;MTYKTIVNNILKRLRENEVTSVTDNAYSKLIGVLVNDAKHEVENSWDWSALRKTLTVTTTADIFNYELNGSQNNITVLDVMNDTENVFMQYKTAHEMNNWFLNGTPENAPPRYYSFNGVSDDGDTLIDIYPIPDGVFTLRFNVVQRTAELSDDSNTLLIPAKPVEMLAYAKAVEERGEDGGVASSSAYATAQRMLNDAIAYDASKHPEETIWYS
;
A
#
# COMPACT_ATOMS: atom_id res chain seq x y z
N MET A 1 -9.00 8.25 12.06
CA MET A 1 -8.74 9.61 12.58
C MET A 1 -8.55 10.54 11.39
N THR A 2 -9.10 11.77 11.44
CA THR A 2 -8.97 12.69 10.31
C THR A 2 -7.60 13.37 10.27
N TYR A 3 -7.16 13.80 9.09
CA TYR A 3 -5.89 14.49 8.87
C TYR A 3 -5.73 15.70 9.81
N LYS A 4 -6.73 16.59 9.83
CA LYS A 4 -6.74 17.74 10.75
C LYS A 4 -6.60 17.35 12.22
N THR A 5 -7.27 16.26 12.63
CA THR A 5 -7.18 15.81 14.04
C THR A 5 -5.77 15.35 14.39
N ILE A 6 -5.06 14.66 13.46
CA ILE A 6 -3.68 14.23 13.67
C ILE A 6 -2.77 15.45 13.80
N VAL A 7 -2.88 16.41 12.88
CA VAL A 7 -2.11 17.67 12.90
C VAL A 7 -2.32 18.41 14.22
N ASN A 8 -3.58 18.60 14.65
CA ASN A 8 -3.89 19.28 15.90
C ASN A 8 -3.36 18.55 17.14
N ASN A 9 -3.38 17.21 17.15
CA ASN A 9 -2.78 16.44 18.23
C ASN A 9 -1.27 16.66 18.34
N ILE A 10 -0.58 16.79 17.21
CA ILE A 10 0.85 17.09 17.17
C ILE A 10 1.10 18.52 17.65
N LEU A 11 0.33 19.51 17.15
CA LEU A 11 0.44 20.89 17.58
C LEU A 11 0.26 21.04 19.10
N LYS A 12 -0.74 20.37 19.69
CA LYS A 12 -0.93 20.33 21.17
C LYS A 12 0.31 19.81 21.90
N ARG A 13 0.95 18.73 21.40
CA ARG A 13 2.18 18.20 22.02
C ARG A 13 3.35 19.17 21.92
N LEU A 14 3.39 19.94 20.85
CA LEU A 14 4.38 21.00 20.62
C LEU A 14 4.04 22.32 21.35
N ARG A 15 2.94 22.35 22.11
CA ARG A 15 2.43 23.55 22.82
C ARG A 15 2.07 24.70 21.87
N GLU A 16 1.65 24.36 20.66
CA GLU A 16 1.15 25.29 19.65
C GLU A 16 -0.39 25.36 19.67
N ASN A 17 -0.92 26.43 19.10
CA ASN A 17 -2.37 26.59 18.95
C ASN A 17 -2.94 25.60 17.93
N GLU A 18 -4.13 25.10 18.22
CA GLU A 18 -4.90 24.31 17.25
C GLU A 18 -5.32 25.16 16.06
N VAL A 19 -5.42 24.52 14.91
CA VAL A 19 -5.85 25.15 13.66
C VAL A 19 -7.23 24.67 13.24
N THR A 20 -7.95 25.51 12.50
CA THR A 20 -9.26 25.17 11.92
C THR A 20 -9.12 24.40 10.62
N SER A 21 -8.00 24.58 9.91
CA SER A 21 -7.58 23.81 8.73
C SER A 21 -6.06 23.56 8.78
N VAL A 22 -5.61 22.47 8.19
CA VAL A 22 -4.16 22.17 8.03
C VAL A 22 -3.47 23.26 7.22
N THR A 23 -4.20 23.96 6.38
CA THR A 23 -3.66 25.04 5.51
C THR A 23 -3.66 26.43 6.15
N ASP A 24 -4.08 26.60 7.40
CA ASP A 24 -4.24 27.91 8.05
C ASP A 24 -2.94 28.70 8.15
N ASN A 25 -1.81 28.04 8.43
CA ASN A 25 -0.52 28.72 8.54
C ASN A 25 0.64 27.85 8.00
N ALA A 26 1.83 28.45 7.88
CA ALA A 26 3.00 27.76 7.35
C ALA A 26 3.42 26.57 8.21
N TYR A 27 3.30 26.69 9.54
CA TYR A 27 3.73 25.64 10.46
C TYR A 27 2.77 24.45 10.45
N SER A 28 1.44 24.69 10.41
CA SER A 28 0.48 23.60 10.28
C SER A 28 0.62 22.84 8.95
N LYS A 29 0.97 23.55 7.86
CA LYS A 29 1.30 22.92 6.57
C LYS A 29 2.54 22.02 6.68
N LEU A 30 3.60 22.50 7.36
CA LEU A 30 4.79 21.69 7.60
C LEU A 30 4.46 20.43 8.40
N ILE A 31 3.70 20.55 9.49
CA ILE A 31 3.24 19.39 10.26
C ILE A 31 2.43 18.44 9.39
N GLY A 32 1.60 18.97 8.47
CA GLY A 32 0.86 18.17 7.50
C GLY A 32 1.76 17.33 6.59
N VAL A 33 2.85 17.91 6.09
CA VAL A 33 3.86 17.17 5.30
C VAL A 33 4.49 16.06 6.14
N LEU A 34 4.93 16.38 7.37
CA LEU A 34 5.53 15.38 8.28
C LEU A 34 4.55 14.24 8.63
N VAL A 35 3.24 14.51 8.66
CA VAL A 35 2.21 13.47 8.84
C VAL A 35 2.15 12.55 7.61
N ASN A 36 2.23 13.08 6.39
CA ASN A 36 2.25 12.27 5.18
C ASN A 36 3.54 11.43 5.09
N ASP A 37 4.71 12.01 5.41
CA ASP A 37 5.97 11.26 5.48
C ASP A 37 5.88 10.10 6.48
N ALA A 38 5.38 10.38 7.69
CA ALA A 38 5.18 9.36 8.71
C ALA A 38 4.15 8.29 8.28
N LYS A 39 3.09 8.71 7.59
CA LYS A 39 2.10 7.78 7.01
C LYS A 39 2.77 6.83 6.03
N HIS A 40 3.57 7.34 5.08
CA HIS A 40 4.28 6.51 4.11
C HIS A 40 5.22 5.51 4.78
N GLU A 41 5.98 5.92 5.80
CA GLU A 41 6.87 5.02 6.53
C GLU A 41 6.09 3.91 7.24
N VAL A 42 4.98 4.25 7.90
CA VAL A 42 4.14 3.27 8.60
C VAL A 42 3.40 2.35 7.60
N GLU A 43 2.90 2.86 6.48
CA GLU A 43 2.28 2.03 5.43
C GLU A 43 3.27 1.04 4.80
N ASN A 44 4.53 1.44 4.64
CA ASN A 44 5.56 0.58 4.07
C ASN A 44 6.15 -0.44 5.06
N SER A 45 5.90 -0.29 6.35
CA SER A 45 6.46 -1.18 7.37
C SER A 45 5.76 -2.53 7.50
N TRP A 46 4.52 -2.65 7.00
CA TRP A 46 3.67 -3.84 7.15
C TRP A 46 2.61 -3.92 6.05
N ASP A 47 2.15 -5.13 5.73
CA ASP A 47 1.01 -5.37 4.83
C ASP A 47 -0.31 -5.25 5.60
N TRP A 48 -0.66 -4.02 5.96
CA TRP A 48 -1.81 -3.71 6.81
C TRP A 48 -3.12 -4.30 6.30
N SER A 49 -3.83 -5.02 7.14
CA SER A 49 -5.14 -5.57 6.82
C SER A 49 -6.16 -4.51 6.38
N ALA A 50 -6.03 -3.30 6.93
CA ALA A 50 -6.88 -2.15 6.59
C ALA A 50 -6.65 -1.60 5.16
N LEU A 51 -5.53 -1.96 4.51
CA LEU A 51 -5.17 -1.56 3.15
C LEU A 51 -5.45 -2.66 2.12
N ARG A 52 -6.01 -3.79 2.54
CA ARG A 52 -6.38 -4.88 1.63
C ARG A 52 -7.51 -4.45 0.71
N LYS A 53 -7.35 -4.74 -0.57
CA LYS A 53 -8.30 -4.42 -1.62
C LYS A 53 -8.33 -5.54 -2.65
N THR A 54 -9.42 -5.67 -3.36
CA THR A 54 -9.54 -6.58 -4.48
C THR A 54 -9.68 -5.78 -5.77
N LEU A 55 -8.80 -6.05 -6.73
CA LEU A 55 -8.86 -5.52 -8.08
C LEU A 55 -9.26 -6.66 -9.02
N THR A 56 -10.07 -6.38 -10.02
CA THR A 56 -10.55 -7.38 -10.97
C THR A 56 -10.20 -7.00 -12.39
N VAL A 57 -9.78 -7.99 -13.17
CA VAL A 57 -9.55 -7.87 -14.60
C VAL A 57 -10.47 -8.87 -15.32
N THR A 58 -11.17 -8.40 -16.34
CA THR A 58 -11.95 -9.26 -17.24
C THR A 58 -11.17 -9.45 -18.53
N THR A 59 -10.90 -10.70 -18.88
CA THR A 59 -10.11 -11.02 -20.09
C THR A 59 -10.96 -10.96 -21.35
N THR A 60 -10.26 -10.84 -22.47
CA THR A 60 -10.79 -10.98 -23.83
C THR A 60 -9.95 -12.02 -24.55
N ALA A 61 -10.56 -12.83 -25.40
CA ALA A 61 -9.85 -13.84 -26.18
C ALA A 61 -8.70 -13.19 -26.98
N ASP A 62 -7.59 -13.93 -27.09
CA ASP A 62 -6.38 -13.56 -27.83
C ASP A 62 -5.61 -12.32 -27.31
N ILE A 63 -5.98 -11.79 -26.14
CA ILE A 63 -5.26 -10.68 -25.47
C ILE A 63 -4.60 -11.20 -24.21
N PHE A 64 -3.30 -10.94 -24.04
CA PHE A 64 -2.51 -11.41 -22.89
C PHE A 64 -2.01 -10.30 -21.99
N ASN A 65 -2.01 -9.05 -22.45
CA ASN A 65 -1.58 -7.89 -21.65
C ASN A 65 -2.79 -7.10 -21.16
N TYR A 66 -2.82 -6.79 -19.88
CA TYR A 66 -3.91 -6.08 -19.22
C TYR A 66 -3.39 -5.03 -18.29
N GLU A 67 -4.21 -4.02 -18.06
CA GLU A 67 -4.01 -2.99 -17.06
C GLU A 67 -4.81 -3.32 -15.79
N LEU A 68 -4.15 -3.25 -14.65
CA LEU A 68 -4.77 -3.45 -13.35
C LEU A 68 -5.31 -2.10 -12.85
N ASN A 69 -6.45 -1.71 -13.40
CA ASN A 69 -7.06 -0.41 -13.18
C ASN A 69 -7.22 -0.06 -11.69
N GLY A 70 -6.74 1.12 -11.32
CA GLY A 70 -6.79 1.65 -9.97
C GLY A 70 -5.69 1.13 -9.04
N SER A 71 -4.68 0.42 -9.57
CA SER A 71 -3.52 -0.05 -8.80
C SER A 71 -2.54 1.07 -8.45
N GLN A 72 -2.42 2.10 -9.32
CA GLN A 72 -1.51 3.24 -9.17
C GLN A 72 -0.05 2.86 -8.88
N ASN A 73 0.39 1.72 -9.41
CA ASN A 73 1.73 1.15 -9.18
C ASN A 73 2.15 1.13 -7.70
N ASN A 74 1.19 1.03 -6.79
CA ASN A 74 1.42 1.12 -5.35
C ASN A 74 0.75 -0.04 -4.60
N ILE A 75 0.94 -1.25 -5.13
CA ILE A 75 0.32 -2.47 -4.63
C ILE A 75 1.36 -3.53 -4.28
N THR A 76 1.03 -4.33 -3.27
CA THR A 76 1.65 -5.63 -3.01
C THR A 76 0.59 -6.70 -3.25
N VAL A 77 0.86 -7.64 -4.17
CA VAL A 77 -0.08 -8.72 -4.47
C VAL A 77 0.05 -9.81 -3.42
N LEU A 78 -1.08 -10.20 -2.81
CA LEU A 78 -1.17 -11.27 -1.84
C LEU A 78 -1.43 -12.61 -2.54
N ASP A 79 -2.46 -12.65 -3.37
CA ASP A 79 -2.83 -13.79 -4.20
C ASP A 79 -3.57 -13.34 -5.46
N VAL A 80 -3.61 -14.22 -6.45
CA VAL A 80 -4.36 -14.01 -7.69
C VAL A 80 -5.17 -15.26 -7.99
N MET A 81 -6.43 -15.07 -8.31
CA MET A 81 -7.35 -16.16 -8.61
C MET A 81 -8.06 -15.92 -9.94
N ASN A 82 -8.15 -16.96 -10.76
CA ASN A 82 -9.09 -17.01 -11.86
C ASN A 82 -10.44 -17.50 -11.30
N ASP A 83 -11.36 -16.56 -11.07
CA ASP A 83 -12.66 -16.84 -10.46
C ASP A 83 -13.57 -17.70 -11.37
N THR A 84 -13.39 -17.61 -12.69
CA THR A 84 -14.17 -18.40 -13.64
C THR A 84 -13.84 -19.88 -13.55
N GLU A 85 -12.56 -20.22 -13.40
CA GLU A 85 -12.05 -21.58 -13.30
C GLU A 85 -11.85 -22.07 -11.85
N ASN A 86 -12.02 -21.20 -10.85
CA ASN A 86 -11.72 -21.48 -9.44
C ASN A 86 -10.29 -21.99 -9.18
N VAL A 87 -9.31 -21.38 -9.83
CA VAL A 87 -7.89 -21.78 -9.75
C VAL A 87 -7.03 -20.58 -9.34
N PHE A 88 -6.12 -20.78 -8.40
CA PHE A 88 -5.09 -19.79 -8.08
C PHE A 88 -4.07 -19.69 -9.22
N MET A 89 -3.76 -18.45 -9.60
CA MET A 89 -2.73 -18.17 -10.59
C MET A 89 -1.36 -18.04 -9.90
N GLN A 90 -0.32 -18.49 -10.60
CA GLN A 90 1.05 -18.43 -10.11
C GLN A 90 1.82 -17.29 -10.76
N TYR A 91 2.58 -16.56 -9.94
CA TYR A 91 3.53 -15.58 -10.47
C TYR A 91 4.66 -16.27 -11.25
N LYS A 92 5.01 -15.69 -12.39
CA LYS A 92 6.16 -16.06 -13.22
C LYS A 92 6.98 -14.83 -13.54
N THR A 93 8.29 -15.03 -13.70
CA THR A 93 9.16 -13.93 -14.10
C THR A 93 8.90 -13.54 -15.55
N ALA A 94 9.17 -12.27 -15.90
CA ALA A 94 9.06 -11.80 -17.28
C ALA A 94 9.90 -12.65 -18.25
N HIS A 95 11.06 -13.18 -17.80
CA HIS A 95 11.91 -14.05 -18.60
C HIS A 95 11.20 -15.39 -18.92
N GLU A 96 10.57 -16.03 -17.95
CA GLU A 96 9.81 -17.27 -18.17
C GLU A 96 8.62 -17.03 -19.11
N MET A 97 7.88 -15.92 -18.90
CA MET A 97 6.75 -15.55 -19.75
C MET A 97 7.21 -15.31 -21.21
N ASN A 98 8.27 -14.52 -21.42
CA ASN A 98 8.83 -14.27 -22.72
C ASN A 98 9.31 -15.56 -23.42
N ASN A 99 9.86 -16.50 -22.66
CA ASN A 99 10.28 -17.79 -23.21
C ASN A 99 9.08 -18.57 -23.77
N TRP A 100 7.93 -18.54 -23.10
CA TRP A 100 6.71 -19.19 -23.59
C TRP A 100 6.09 -18.48 -24.79
N PHE A 101 6.17 -17.16 -24.85
CA PHE A 101 5.65 -16.39 -25.99
C PHE A 101 6.54 -16.46 -27.22
N LEU A 102 7.88 -16.58 -27.06
CA LEU A 102 8.85 -16.46 -28.17
C LEU A 102 9.39 -17.80 -28.68
N ASN A 103 9.49 -18.82 -27.82
CA ASN A 103 10.15 -20.10 -28.18
C ASN A 103 9.19 -21.22 -28.63
N GLY A 104 7.95 -20.88 -28.93
CA GLY A 104 6.94 -21.84 -29.39
C GLY A 104 5.74 -21.15 -30.00
N THR A 105 4.71 -21.94 -30.31
CA THR A 105 3.38 -21.39 -30.58
C THR A 105 2.73 -21.15 -29.21
N PRO A 106 2.39 -19.90 -28.86
CA PRO A 106 1.69 -19.64 -27.60
C PRO A 106 0.42 -20.47 -27.48
N GLU A 107 0.16 -20.96 -26.29
CA GLU A 107 -1.04 -21.76 -26.01
C GLU A 107 -2.21 -20.82 -25.71
N ASN A 108 -3.37 -21.09 -26.32
CA ASN A 108 -4.64 -20.44 -25.99
C ASN A 108 -5.43 -21.37 -25.07
N ALA A 109 -5.64 -20.92 -23.82
CA ALA A 109 -6.34 -21.70 -22.79
C ALA A 109 -6.71 -20.80 -21.61
N PRO A 110 -7.46 -21.28 -20.60
CA PRO A 110 -7.70 -20.53 -19.37
C PRO A 110 -6.39 -20.11 -18.68
N PRO A 111 -6.23 -18.80 -18.31
CA PRO A 111 -5.01 -18.27 -17.71
C PRO A 111 -4.70 -18.92 -16.36
N ARG A 112 -3.41 -19.27 -16.15
CA ARG A 112 -2.89 -19.88 -14.91
C ARG A 112 -1.68 -19.17 -14.32
N TYR A 113 -1.01 -18.34 -15.13
CA TYR A 113 0.21 -17.63 -14.76
C TYR A 113 0.05 -16.14 -15.02
N TYR A 114 0.73 -15.34 -14.24
CA TYR A 114 0.80 -13.89 -14.44
C TYR A 114 2.21 -13.37 -14.19
N SER A 115 2.53 -12.23 -14.79
CA SER A 115 3.76 -11.49 -14.58
C SER A 115 3.47 -10.00 -14.60
N PHE A 116 4.34 -9.19 -14.01
CA PHE A 116 4.27 -7.74 -14.12
C PHE A 116 5.06 -7.27 -15.33
N ASN A 117 4.49 -6.34 -16.10
CA ASN A 117 5.09 -5.83 -17.35
C ASN A 117 5.19 -4.30 -17.37
N GLY A 118 5.45 -3.69 -16.21
CA GLY A 118 5.63 -2.24 -16.10
C GLY A 118 4.39 -1.50 -15.64
N VAL A 119 4.26 -0.26 -16.09
CA VAL A 119 3.21 0.70 -15.66
C VAL A 119 2.65 1.40 -16.88
N SER A 120 1.35 1.64 -16.90
CA SER A 120 0.67 2.40 -17.96
C SER A 120 0.95 3.91 -17.87
N ASP A 121 0.56 4.66 -18.90
CA ASP A 121 0.69 6.13 -18.90
C ASP A 121 -0.17 6.79 -17.80
N ASP A 122 -1.23 6.12 -17.35
CA ASP A 122 -2.09 6.55 -16.23
C ASP A 122 -1.54 6.17 -14.85
N GLY A 123 -0.42 5.46 -14.81
CA GLY A 123 0.27 5.04 -13.59
C GLY A 123 -0.21 3.71 -13.03
N ASP A 124 -1.08 2.98 -13.72
CA ASP A 124 -1.57 1.69 -13.27
C ASP A 124 -0.63 0.53 -13.69
N THR A 125 -0.58 -0.51 -12.86
CA THR A 125 0.29 -1.67 -13.09
C THR A 125 -0.17 -2.48 -14.29
N LEU A 126 0.75 -2.77 -15.22
CA LEU A 126 0.52 -3.67 -16.35
C LEU A 126 0.89 -5.11 -15.97
N ILE A 127 0.06 -6.04 -16.44
CA ILE A 127 0.24 -7.48 -16.21
C ILE A 127 0.17 -8.25 -17.53
N ASP A 128 1.01 -9.26 -17.64
CA ASP A 128 0.89 -10.29 -18.68
C ASP A 128 0.35 -11.56 -18.06
N ILE A 129 -0.49 -12.27 -18.79
CA ILE A 129 -1.08 -13.54 -18.37
C ILE A 129 -0.80 -14.64 -19.39
N TYR A 130 -0.67 -15.87 -18.89
CA TYR A 130 -0.43 -17.07 -19.72
C TYR A 130 -1.14 -18.29 -19.11
N PRO A 131 -1.67 -19.23 -19.90
CA PRO A 131 -1.87 -19.19 -21.38
C PRO A 131 -2.64 -17.94 -21.85
N ILE A 132 -2.53 -17.62 -23.16
CA ILE A 132 -3.34 -16.54 -23.75
C ILE A 132 -4.80 -16.91 -23.61
N PRO A 133 -5.66 -16.02 -23.06
CA PRO A 133 -7.06 -16.34 -22.87
C PRO A 133 -7.75 -16.77 -24.17
N ASP A 134 -8.45 -17.87 -24.14
CA ASP A 134 -9.30 -18.35 -25.24
C ASP A 134 -10.77 -17.86 -25.11
N GLY A 135 -11.04 -17.08 -24.05
CA GLY A 135 -12.36 -16.56 -23.75
C GLY A 135 -12.36 -15.46 -22.69
N VAL A 136 -13.53 -15.24 -22.13
CA VAL A 136 -13.75 -14.25 -21.07
C VAL A 136 -13.61 -14.93 -19.70
N PHE A 137 -12.59 -14.51 -18.94
CA PHE A 137 -12.35 -14.95 -17.55
C PHE A 137 -12.32 -13.74 -16.63
N THR A 138 -12.78 -13.91 -15.41
CA THR A 138 -12.64 -12.91 -14.35
C THR A 138 -11.45 -13.28 -13.49
N LEU A 139 -10.42 -12.43 -13.51
CA LEU A 139 -9.23 -12.57 -12.70
C LEU A 139 -9.32 -11.62 -11.52
N ARG A 140 -9.12 -12.14 -10.31
CA ARG A 140 -9.17 -11.39 -9.06
C ARG A 140 -7.78 -11.29 -8.45
N PHE A 141 -7.33 -10.07 -8.23
CA PHE A 141 -6.08 -9.73 -7.56
C PHE A 141 -6.40 -9.22 -6.16
N ASN A 142 -6.08 -9.99 -5.14
CA ASN A 142 -6.13 -9.54 -3.76
C ASN A 142 -4.80 -8.85 -3.45
N VAL A 143 -4.87 -7.57 -3.11
CA VAL A 143 -3.69 -6.71 -2.97
C VAL A 143 -3.73 -5.93 -1.66
N VAL A 144 -2.56 -5.50 -1.19
CA VAL A 144 -2.44 -4.40 -0.25
C VAL A 144 -2.09 -3.17 -1.06
N GLN A 145 -2.96 -2.16 -1.04
CA GLN A 145 -2.76 -0.92 -1.78
C GLN A 145 -2.51 0.24 -0.83
N ARG A 146 -1.35 0.86 -0.94
CA ARG A 146 -1.01 2.05 -0.17
C ARG A 146 -1.87 3.22 -0.64
N THR A 147 -2.22 4.10 0.30
CA THR A 147 -3.17 5.19 0.02
C THR A 147 -2.46 6.44 -0.45
N ALA A 148 -3.16 7.28 -1.24
CA ALA A 148 -2.69 8.60 -1.61
C ALA A 148 -2.41 9.48 -0.38
N GLU A 149 -1.66 10.55 -0.57
CA GLU A 149 -1.42 11.54 0.48
C GLU A 149 -2.73 12.15 1.01
N LEU A 150 -2.71 12.47 2.30
CA LEU A 150 -3.80 13.21 2.92
C LEU A 150 -3.69 14.67 2.48
N SER A 151 -4.68 15.15 1.75
CA SER A 151 -4.72 16.52 1.21
C SER A 151 -5.79 17.38 1.86
N ASP A 152 -6.93 16.78 2.21
CA ASP A 152 -8.07 17.46 2.80
C ASP A 152 -8.18 17.19 4.29
N ASP A 153 -8.62 18.19 5.05
CA ASP A 153 -8.84 18.13 6.50
C ASP A 153 -9.68 16.93 6.96
N SER A 154 -10.63 16.51 6.12
CA SER A 154 -11.57 15.42 6.37
C SER A 154 -11.03 14.05 5.97
N ASN A 155 -9.91 13.97 5.23
CA ASN A 155 -9.33 12.69 4.83
C ASN A 155 -9.07 11.82 6.08
N THR A 156 -9.48 10.58 6.01
CA THR A 156 -9.35 9.64 7.12
C THR A 156 -8.16 8.72 6.90
N LEU A 157 -7.26 8.66 7.89
CA LEU A 157 -6.18 7.69 7.92
C LEU A 157 -6.76 6.29 8.16
N LEU A 158 -6.44 5.33 7.28
CA LEU A 158 -6.92 3.95 7.34
C LEU A 158 -6.07 3.07 8.26
N ILE A 159 -4.75 3.29 8.28
CA ILE A 159 -3.82 2.57 9.16
C ILE A 159 -3.88 3.07 10.60
N PRO A 160 -3.28 2.37 11.58
CA PRO A 160 -3.25 2.80 12.98
C PRO A 160 -2.69 4.21 13.13
N ALA A 161 -3.49 5.11 13.69
CA ALA A 161 -3.14 6.53 13.73
C ALA A 161 -2.04 6.87 14.76
N LYS A 162 -1.90 6.08 15.85
CA LYS A 162 -0.94 6.40 16.91
C LYS A 162 0.53 6.30 16.50
N PRO A 163 0.97 5.26 15.79
CA PRO A 163 2.32 5.23 15.23
C PRO A 163 2.62 6.43 14.33
N VAL A 164 1.67 6.78 13.43
CA VAL A 164 1.82 7.92 12.51
C VAL A 164 1.92 9.24 13.28
N GLU A 165 1.00 9.48 14.25
CA GLU A 165 1.02 10.67 15.10
C GLU A 165 2.35 10.83 15.86
N MET A 166 2.85 9.74 16.46
CA MET A 166 4.09 9.79 17.23
C MET A 166 5.33 9.94 16.36
N LEU A 167 5.35 9.30 15.20
CA LEU A 167 6.45 9.43 14.26
C LEU A 167 6.51 10.83 13.65
N ALA A 168 5.38 11.40 13.26
CA ALA A 168 5.30 12.78 12.79
C ALA A 168 5.67 13.79 13.90
N TYR A 169 5.28 13.53 15.16
CA TYR A 169 5.72 14.32 16.30
C TYR A 169 7.23 14.25 16.50
N ALA A 170 7.86 13.08 16.39
CA ALA A 170 9.30 12.92 16.51
C ALA A 170 10.05 13.72 15.44
N LYS A 171 9.58 13.66 14.18
CA LYS A 171 10.11 14.47 13.07
C LYS A 171 9.96 15.97 13.32
N ALA A 172 8.82 16.40 13.88
CA ALA A 172 8.57 17.81 14.20
C ALA A 172 9.47 18.34 15.34
N VAL A 173 9.76 17.51 16.33
CA VAL A 173 10.74 17.85 17.40
C VAL A 173 12.16 17.94 16.87
N GLU A 174 12.52 17.02 15.96
CA GLU A 174 13.83 17.02 15.29
C GLU A 174 14.01 18.28 14.44
N GLU A 175 13.01 18.67 13.68
CA GLU A 175 13.01 19.88 12.85
C GLU A 175 13.23 21.15 13.68
N ARG A 176 12.65 21.22 14.89
CA ARG A 176 12.86 22.34 15.81
C ARG A 176 14.28 22.42 16.37
N GLY A 177 14.93 21.28 16.56
CA GLY A 177 16.34 21.22 16.99
C GLY A 177 16.65 21.81 18.37
N GLU A 178 15.63 22.05 19.22
CA GLU A 178 15.74 22.83 20.45
C GLU A 178 16.58 22.17 21.56
N ASP A 179 16.77 20.84 21.52
CA ASP A 179 17.38 20.06 22.60
C ASP A 179 18.56 19.17 22.16
N GLY A 180 19.14 19.46 20.99
CA GLY A 180 20.26 18.69 20.46
C GLY A 180 19.89 17.23 20.12
N GLY A 181 18.61 16.92 19.92
CA GLY A 181 18.13 15.62 19.47
C GLY A 181 17.74 14.61 20.57
N VAL A 182 17.85 14.96 21.84
CA VAL A 182 17.53 14.04 22.96
C VAL A 182 16.02 13.72 23.01
N ALA A 183 15.17 14.75 22.90
CA ALA A 183 13.72 14.55 22.92
C ALA A 183 13.22 13.86 21.64
N SER A 184 13.78 14.20 20.47
CA SER A 184 13.44 13.52 19.22
C SER A 184 13.80 12.04 19.26
N SER A 185 15.00 11.67 19.75
CA SER A 185 15.41 10.26 19.91
C SER A 185 14.46 9.47 20.80
N SER A 186 14.01 10.06 21.93
CA SER A 186 13.01 9.43 22.79
C SER A 186 11.65 9.29 22.11
N ALA A 187 11.25 10.30 21.33
CA ALA A 187 9.98 10.26 20.58
C ALA A 187 10.02 9.20 19.47
N TYR A 188 11.14 9.07 18.73
CA TYR A 188 11.35 8.01 17.75
C TYR A 188 11.27 6.61 18.37
N ALA A 189 11.95 6.39 19.51
CA ALA A 189 11.88 5.11 20.23
C ALA A 189 10.44 4.77 20.66
N THR A 190 9.68 5.77 21.07
CA THR A 190 8.27 5.60 21.42
C THR A 190 7.42 5.29 20.19
N ALA A 191 7.63 5.99 19.08
CA ALA A 191 6.95 5.73 17.82
C ALA A 191 7.21 4.30 17.33
N GLN A 192 8.47 3.85 17.37
CA GLN A 192 8.86 2.49 16.97
C GLN A 192 8.19 1.41 17.82
N ARG A 193 8.11 1.61 19.15
CA ARG A 193 7.40 0.69 20.03
C ARG A 193 5.91 0.63 19.68
N MET A 194 5.25 1.77 19.46
CA MET A 194 3.84 1.82 19.07
C MET A 194 3.59 1.18 17.70
N LEU A 195 4.54 1.31 16.77
CA LEU A 195 4.49 0.64 15.48
C LEU A 195 4.57 -0.88 15.63
N ASN A 196 5.50 -1.38 16.42
CA ASN A 196 5.65 -2.81 16.67
C ASN A 196 4.40 -3.40 17.35
N ASP A 197 3.83 -2.68 18.33
CA ASP A 197 2.58 -3.10 18.99
C ASP A 197 1.41 -3.14 18.00
N ALA A 198 1.33 -2.15 17.09
CA ALA A 198 0.28 -2.09 16.08
C ALA A 198 0.42 -3.22 15.03
N ILE A 199 1.66 -3.54 14.62
CA ILE A 199 1.96 -4.68 13.73
C ILE A 199 1.56 -5.99 14.40
N ALA A 200 1.94 -6.20 15.67
CA ALA A 200 1.58 -7.41 16.41
C ALA A 200 0.06 -7.57 16.53
N TYR A 201 -0.66 -6.47 16.77
CA TYR A 201 -2.12 -6.47 16.81
C TYR A 201 -2.75 -6.79 15.45
N ASP A 202 -2.24 -6.20 14.37
CA ASP A 202 -2.76 -6.46 13.02
C ASP A 202 -2.47 -7.89 12.57
N ALA A 203 -1.27 -8.39 12.84
CA ALA A 203 -0.87 -9.78 12.58
C ALA A 203 -1.79 -10.78 13.30
N SER A 204 -2.25 -10.47 14.50
CA SER A 204 -3.15 -11.37 15.26
C SER A 204 -4.53 -11.54 14.63
N LYS A 205 -4.97 -10.63 13.76
CA LYS A 205 -6.26 -10.73 13.03
C LYS A 205 -6.20 -11.76 11.90
N HIS A 206 -5.02 -12.01 11.40
CA HIS A 206 -4.76 -12.94 10.32
C HIS A 206 -3.74 -13.95 10.82
N PRO A 207 -4.13 -14.90 11.70
CA PRO A 207 -3.26 -15.98 12.08
C PRO A 207 -2.77 -16.66 10.80
N GLU A 208 -1.45 -16.79 10.68
CA GLU A 208 -0.77 -17.20 9.47
C GLU A 208 -1.46 -18.38 8.81
N GLU A 209 -1.81 -18.24 7.57
CA GLU A 209 -1.97 -19.37 6.66
C GLU A 209 -0.59 -19.99 6.46
N THR A 210 -0.10 -20.68 7.47
CA THR A 210 1.13 -21.48 7.35
C THR A 210 0.80 -22.63 6.41
N ILE A 211 0.99 -22.41 5.13
CA ILE A 211 0.89 -23.48 4.14
C ILE A 211 2.11 -24.34 4.32
N TRP A 212 1.96 -25.43 5.08
CA TRP A 212 2.93 -26.51 5.11
C TRP A 212 2.80 -27.29 3.81
N TYR A 213 3.72 -27.08 2.88
CA TYR A 213 3.88 -27.99 1.75
C TYR A 213 4.47 -29.29 2.29
N SER A 214 3.64 -30.33 2.35
CA SER A 214 4.07 -31.71 2.63
C SER A 214 4.50 -32.39 1.34
#